data_3c3ac0319a1f736d391ae3b432389b9e
#
_entry.id   3c3ac0319a1f736d391ae3b432389b9e
#
_cell.length_a   1.000
_cell.length_b   1.000
_cell.length_c   1.000
_cell.angle_alpha   90.00
_cell.angle_beta   90.00
_cell.angle_gamma   90.00
#
_symmetry.space_group_name_H-M   'P 1'
#
loop_
_entity.id
_entity.type
_entity.pdbx_description
1 polymer ?
#
loop_
_entity_poly.entity_id
_entity_poly.type
_entity_poly.pdbx_seq_one_letter_code
_entity_poly.pdbx_strand_id
1 'polypeptide(L)'
;TAFLVSCLQNGAPLTVLIRLDATLPTQAAQSLYIWALEDSDVIRSAAAVFANQYPDCDVQLEFGRDATSQALSDEDIIKNLNTRLLAGETPDVLFLDGLPIRSLMEKGVLASLDGVVSMDGYYENILTAYSLDGRPYAYPSVFRVPVFVSGSSEINVDDYASLRRWPRSIRSKA
;
A
#
# COMPACT_ATOMS: atom_id res chain seq x y z
N THR A 1 30.53 11.53 -18.56
CA THR A 1 29.37 11.59 -19.47
C THR A 1 28.23 12.35 -18.77
N ALA A 2 27.56 13.23 -19.49
CA ALA A 2 26.43 13.99 -18.97
C ALA A 2 25.25 13.86 -19.92
N PHE A 3 24.06 13.80 -19.37
CA PHE A 3 22.79 13.74 -20.11
C PHE A 3 21.92 14.92 -19.74
N LEU A 4 21.25 15.49 -20.73
CA LEU A 4 20.25 16.53 -20.54
C LEU A 4 18.87 15.89 -20.71
N VAL A 5 18.05 15.95 -19.68
CA VAL A 5 16.69 15.40 -19.68
C VAL A 5 15.72 16.54 -19.51
N SER A 6 14.79 16.69 -20.45
CA SER A 6 13.70 17.65 -20.35
C SER A 6 12.41 16.92 -19.98
N CYS A 7 11.75 17.36 -18.93
CA CYS A 7 10.47 16.83 -18.44
C CYS A 7 9.54 17.95 -18.04
N LEU A 8 8.28 17.61 -17.75
CA LEU A 8 7.30 18.54 -17.17
C LEU A 8 7.13 18.21 -15.70
N GLN A 9 7.33 19.19 -14.84
CA GLN A 9 7.03 19.09 -13.42
C GLN A 9 5.91 20.09 -13.10
N ASN A 10 4.76 19.59 -12.64
CA ASN A 10 3.56 20.39 -12.39
C ASN A 10 3.13 21.28 -13.58
N GLY A 11 3.29 20.77 -14.82
CA GLY A 11 2.96 21.49 -16.02
C GLY A 11 4.00 22.54 -16.48
N ALA A 12 5.07 22.74 -15.72
CA ALA A 12 6.16 23.62 -16.08
C ALA A 12 7.34 22.82 -16.69
N PRO A 13 8.00 23.33 -17.75
CA PRO A 13 9.16 22.66 -18.34
C PRO A 13 10.33 22.69 -17.33
N LEU A 14 10.89 21.52 -17.07
CA LEU A 14 12.10 21.35 -16.26
C LEU A 14 13.17 20.68 -17.11
N THR A 15 14.36 21.26 -17.12
CA THR A 15 15.53 20.65 -17.73
C THR A 15 16.53 20.25 -16.65
N VAL A 16 16.81 18.94 -16.59
CA VAL A 16 17.73 18.38 -15.60
C VAL A 16 19.00 17.94 -16.30
N LEU A 17 20.15 18.36 -15.78
CA LEU A 17 21.46 17.87 -16.18
C LEU A 17 21.87 16.71 -15.27
N ILE A 18 21.88 15.51 -15.82
CA ILE A 18 22.37 14.33 -15.13
C ILE A 18 23.85 14.14 -15.49
N ARG A 19 24.73 14.19 -14.51
CA ARG A 19 26.16 13.95 -14.68
C ARG A 19 26.56 12.65 -13.99
N LEU A 20 27.26 11.81 -14.73
CA LEU A 20 27.87 10.61 -14.13
C LEU A 20 29.00 11.05 -13.19
N ASP A 21 28.88 10.73 -11.92
CA ASP A 21 29.93 10.94 -10.94
C ASP A 21 30.60 9.60 -10.64
N ALA A 22 31.85 9.47 -11.04
CA ALA A 22 32.64 8.25 -10.85
C ALA A 22 33.08 8.04 -9.38
N THR A 23 32.85 9.03 -8.50
CA THR A 23 33.19 8.95 -7.07
C THR A 23 32.04 8.36 -6.23
N LEU A 24 30.83 8.34 -6.80
CA LEU A 24 29.70 7.71 -6.14
C LEU A 24 29.83 6.17 -6.24
N PRO A 25 29.44 5.42 -5.20
CA PRO A 25 29.45 3.96 -5.25
C PRO A 25 28.55 3.49 -6.41
N THR A 26 29.09 2.58 -7.21
CA THR A 26 28.41 2.03 -8.40
C THR A 26 27.27 1.08 -8.01
N GLN A 27 27.20 0.69 -6.76
CA GLN A 27 26.21 -0.23 -6.21
C GLN A 27 25.76 0.30 -4.84
N ALA A 28 24.46 0.38 -4.63
CA ALA A 28 23.89 0.73 -3.35
C ALA A 28 24.35 -0.28 -2.26
N ALA A 29 24.63 0.22 -1.07
CA ALA A 29 25.05 -0.62 0.04
C ALA A 29 23.92 -1.50 0.58
N GLN A 30 22.68 -1.06 0.35
CA GLN A 30 21.45 -1.74 0.77
C GLN A 30 20.42 -1.72 -0.36
N SER A 31 19.52 -2.69 -0.36
CA SER A 31 18.38 -2.71 -1.25
C SER A 31 17.10 -2.78 -0.41
N LEU A 32 16.05 -2.11 -0.86
CA LEU A 32 14.71 -2.16 -0.29
C LEU A 32 13.75 -2.63 -1.37
N TYR A 33 13.22 -3.84 -1.23
CA TYR A 33 12.25 -4.39 -2.15
C TYR A 33 10.84 -4.16 -1.63
N ILE A 34 10.05 -3.41 -2.39
CA ILE A 34 8.66 -3.03 -2.09
C ILE A 34 7.74 -3.70 -3.10
N TRP A 35 6.70 -4.36 -2.61
CA TRP A 35 5.69 -4.96 -3.46
C TRP A 35 4.29 -4.45 -3.12
N ALA A 36 3.48 -4.16 -4.16
CA ALA A 36 2.07 -3.80 -4.04
C ALA A 36 1.25 -4.50 -5.13
N LEU A 37 -0.03 -4.79 -4.85
CA LEU A 37 -0.92 -5.43 -5.82
C LEU A 37 -1.23 -4.47 -6.98
N GLU A 38 -1.61 -3.25 -6.68
CA GLU A 38 -2.00 -2.23 -7.65
C GLU A 38 -0.95 -1.13 -7.78
N ASP A 39 -0.76 -0.62 -8.99
CA ASP A 39 0.04 0.57 -9.25
C ASP A 39 -0.59 1.81 -8.61
N SER A 40 0.20 2.59 -7.91
CA SER A 40 -0.25 3.77 -7.19
C SER A 40 0.78 4.90 -7.24
N ASP A 41 0.34 6.07 -7.69
CA ASP A 41 1.18 7.28 -7.69
C ASP A 41 1.64 7.67 -6.27
N VAL A 42 0.83 7.35 -5.24
CA VAL A 42 1.18 7.61 -3.84
C VAL A 42 2.37 6.73 -3.44
N ILE A 43 2.34 5.43 -3.78
CA ILE A 43 3.42 4.50 -3.48
C ILE A 43 4.69 4.89 -4.25
N ARG A 44 4.56 5.22 -5.54
CA ARG A 44 5.69 5.70 -6.36
C ARG A 44 6.32 6.96 -5.78
N SER A 45 5.49 7.91 -5.38
CA SER A 45 5.97 9.17 -4.79
C SER A 45 6.66 8.94 -3.44
N ALA A 46 6.10 8.08 -2.59
CA ALA A 46 6.71 7.73 -1.31
C ALA A 46 8.06 7.02 -1.50
N ALA A 47 8.14 6.07 -2.42
CA ALA A 47 9.39 5.39 -2.77
C ALA A 47 10.45 6.36 -3.31
N ALA A 48 10.05 7.33 -4.15
CA ALA A 48 10.94 8.36 -4.67
C ALA A 48 11.45 9.30 -3.58
N VAL A 49 10.59 9.71 -2.63
CA VAL A 49 10.98 10.53 -1.47
C VAL A 49 11.98 9.76 -0.61
N PHE A 50 11.72 8.48 -0.34
CA PHE A 50 12.62 7.63 0.44
C PHE A 50 13.99 7.48 -0.26
N ALA A 51 14.01 7.17 -1.56
CA ALA A 51 15.24 7.04 -2.33
C ALA A 51 16.08 8.34 -2.34
N ASN A 52 15.42 9.51 -2.39
CA ASN A 52 16.10 10.79 -2.28
C ASN A 52 16.69 11.04 -0.89
N GLN A 53 16.03 10.58 0.16
CA GLN A 53 16.48 10.72 1.54
C GLN A 53 17.60 9.74 1.89
N TYR A 54 17.60 8.56 1.27
CA TYR A 54 18.57 7.49 1.50
C TYR A 54 19.23 7.06 0.18
N PRO A 55 20.17 7.87 -0.36
CA PRO A 55 20.76 7.62 -1.68
C PRO A 55 21.62 6.35 -1.75
N ASP A 56 22.04 5.82 -0.60
CA ASP A 56 22.79 4.56 -0.50
C ASP A 56 21.89 3.32 -0.49
N CYS A 57 20.57 3.50 -0.58
CA CYS A 57 19.60 2.42 -0.64
C CYS A 57 18.97 2.34 -2.04
N ASP A 58 19.12 1.18 -2.70
CA ASP A 58 18.45 0.90 -3.97
C ASP A 58 17.00 0.49 -3.69
N VAL A 59 16.05 1.31 -4.13
CA VAL A 59 14.62 1.07 -3.92
C VAL A 59 14.04 0.37 -5.14
N GLN A 60 13.68 -0.89 -4.98
CA GLN A 60 13.04 -1.71 -6.00
C GLN A 60 11.54 -1.77 -5.73
N LEU A 61 10.75 -1.23 -6.64
CA LEU A 61 9.30 -1.18 -6.54
C LEU A 61 8.67 -2.06 -7.61
N GLU A 62 7.91 -3.05 -7.19
CA GLU A 62 7.19 -3.96 -8.07
C GLU A 62 5.69 -3.90 -7.80
N PHE A 63 4.91 -3.91 -8.87
CA PHE A 63 3.45 -4.01 -8.83
C PHE A 63 3.00 -5.34 -9.40
N GLY A 64 2.11 -6.02 -8.69
CA GLY A 64 1.52 -7.26 -9.16
C GLY A 64 0.69 -7.05 -10.42
N ARG A 65 -0.03 -5.92 -10.50
CA ARG A 65 -0.77 -5.50 -11.69
C ARG A 65 0.04 -4.46 -12.46
N ASP A 66 0.73 -4.92 -13.47
CA ASP A 66 1.50 -4.09 -14.40
C ASP A 66 0.95 -4.20 -15.84
N ALA A 67 1.64 -3.60 -16.80
CA ALA A 67 1.24 -3.63 -18.21
C ALA A 67 1.21 -5.05 -18.80
N THR A 68 1.97 -5.99 -18.24
CA THR A 68 2.08 -7.38 -18.72
C THR A 68 1.08 -8.31 -18.06
N SER A 69 0.61 -7.97 -16.86
CA SER A 69 -0.31 -8.76 -16.04
C SER A 69 -1.77 -8.32 -16.13
N GLN A 70 -2.11 -7.38 -17.03
CA GLN A 70 -3.49 -6.85 -17.18
C GLN A 70 -4.56 -7.92 -17.45
N ALA A 71 -4.19 -9.05 -18.03
CA ALA A 71 -5.09 -10.14 -18.31
C ALA A 71 -5.29 -11.12 -17.13
N LEU A 72 -4.49 -10.99 -16.07
CA LEU A 72 -4.56 -11.86 -14.90
C LEU A 72 -5.62 -11.36 -13.91
N SER A 73 -6.28 -12.31 -13.24
CA SER A 73 -7.13 -11.97 -12.10
C SER A 73 -6.29 -11.64 -10.86
N ASP A 74 -6.87 -10.90 -9.90
CA ASP A 74 -6.20 -10.64 -8.62
C ASP A 74 -5.85 -11.92 -7.90
N GLU A 75 -6.69 -12.95 -8.02
CA GLU A 75 -6.46 -14.28 -7.44
C GLU A 75 -5.20 -14.94 -8.01
N ASP A 76 -4.98 -14.83 -9.34
CA ASP A 76 -3.78 -15.39 -9.99
C ASP A 76 -2.52 -14.64 -9.57
N ILE A 77 -2.59 -13.32 -9.47
CA ILE A 77 -1.48 -12.47 -9.01
C ILE A 77 -1.14 -12.80 -7.55
N ILE A 78 -2.14 -12.91 -6.68
CA ILE A 78 -1.95 -13.27 -5.26
C ILE A 78 -1.39 -14.70 -5.14
N LYS A 79 -1.84 -15.63 -5.98
CA LYS A 79 -1.30 -17.00 -6.03
C LYS A 79 0.18 -17.01 -6.44
N ASN A 80 0.56 -16.19 -7.42
CA ASN A 80 1.94 -16.03 -7.83
C ASN A 80 2.79 -15.44 -6.68
N LEU A 81 2.31 -14.36 -6.05
CA LEU A 81 2.96 -13.80 -4.85
C LEU A 81 3.18 -14.87 -3.78
N ASN A 82 2.14 -15.64 -3.44
CA ASN A 82 2.25 -16.71 -2.44
C ASN A 82 3.31 -17.76 -2.82
N THR A 83 3.41 -18.10 -4.10
CA THR A 83 4.43 -19.05 -4.59
C THR A 83 5.85 -18.50 -4.39
N ARG A 84 6.06 -17.22 -4.69
CA ARG A 84 7.35 -16.54 -4.48
C ARG A 84 7.71 -16.45 -3.00
N LEU A 85 6.74 -16.08 -2.16
CA LEU A 85 6.93 -16.05 -0.69
C LEU A 85 7.36 -17.42 -0.15
N LEU A 86 6.76 -18.50 -0.63
CA LEU A 86 7.14 -19.88 -0.26
C LEU A 86 8.53 -20.26 -0.77
N ALA A 87 8.97 -19.68 -1.89
CA ALA A 87 10.32 -19.87 -2.43
C ALA A 87 11.39 -19.03 -1.69
N GLY A 88 10.98 -18.18 -0.74
CA GLY A 88 11.88 -17.30 0.00
C GLY A 88 12.15 -15.95 -0.69
N GLU A 89 11.43 -15.65 -1.78
CA GLU A 89 11.47 -14.35 -2.45
C GLU A 89 10.49 -13.41 -1.77
N THR A 90 10.90 -12.85 -0.64
CA THR A 90 10.03 -11.99 0.18
C THR A 90 10.37 -10.52 -0.04
N PRO A 91 9.35 -9.64 -0.27
CA PRO A 91 9.58 -8.21 -0.20
C PRO A 91 9.89 -7.77 1.23
N ASP A 92 10.70 -6.71 1.37
CA ASP A 92 10.96 -6.07 2.67
C ASP A 92 9.74 -5.28 3.15
N VAL A 93 9.00 -4.69 2.20
CA VAL A 93 7.75 -3.97 2.46
C VAL A 93 6.64 -4.51 1.55
N LEU A 94 5.54 -4.91 2.14
CA LEU A 94 4.36 -5.41 1.44
C LEU A 94 3.19 -4.46 1.67
N PHE A 95 2.68 -3.84 0.61
CA PHE A 95 1.41 -3.12 0.67
C PHE A 95 0.26 -4.12 0.68
N LEU A 96 -0.64 -3.98 1.66
CA LEU A 96 -1.65 -5.00 1.97
C LEU A 96 -3.02 -4.74 1.33
N ASP A 97 -3.17 -3.65 0.58
CA ASP A 97 -4.43 -3.35 -0.13
C ASP A 97 -4.76 -4.48 -1.11
N GLY A 98 -5.97 -5.01 -0.99
CA GLY A 98 -6.45 -6.13 -1.82
C GLY A 98 -5.91 -7.51 -1.40
N LEU A 99 -5.02 -7.62 -0.42
CA LEU A 99 -4.46 -8.90 0.03
C LEU A 99 -5.26 -9.50 1.20
N PRO A 100 -5.23 -10.84 1.39
CA PRO A 100 -5.87 -11.52 2.50
C PRO A 100 -5.06 -11.36 3.80
N ILE A 101 -5.09 -10.16 4.38
CA ILE A 101 -4.23 -9.73 5.50
C ILE A 101 -4.24 -10.73 6.66
N ARG A 102 -5.43 -11.16 7.08
CA ARG A 102 -5.56 -12.11 8.18
C ARG A 102 -4.83 -13.43 7.92
N SER A 103 -4.97 -13.95 6.71
CA SER A 103 -4.28 -15.18 6.31
C SER A 103 -2.76 -15.01 6.29
N LEU A 104 -2.26 -13.83 5.88
CA LEU A 104 -0.83 -13.51 5.87
C LEU A 104 -0.27 -13.42 7.30
N MET A 105 -1.02 -12.82 8.23
CA MET A 105 -0.67 -12.80 9.66
C MET A 105 -0.61 -14.21 10.25
N GLU A 106 -1.67 -15.00 10.08
CA GLU A 106 -1.79 -16.35 10.63
C GLU A 106 -0.72 -17.32 10.10
N LYS A 107 -0.29 -17.11 8.86
CA LYS A 107 0.80 -17.90 8.23
C LYS A 107 2.20 -17.42 8.60
N GLY A 108 2.33 -16.34 9.37
CA GLY A 108 3.62 -15.78 9.77
C GLY A 108 4.40 -15.14 8.61
N VAL A 109 3.71 -14.71 7.54
CA VAL A 109 4.34 -14.01 6.41
C VAL A 109 4.72 -12.59 6.80
N LEU A 110 3.90 -11.95 7.64
CA LEU A 110 4.13 -10.60 8.13
C LEU A 110 4.93 -10.62 9.42
N ALA A 111 5.92 -9.74 9.53
CA ALA A 111 6.63 -9.51 10.78
C ALA A 111 5.81 -8.63 11.73
N SER A 112 5.95 -8.82 13.04
CA SER A 112 5.34 -7.93 14.02
C SER A 112 5.99 -6.55 13.95
N LEU A 113 5.18 -5.50 13.99
CA LEU A 113 5.61 -4.12 14.07
C LEU A 113 5.76 -3.61 15.51
N ASP A 114 5.63 -4.51 16.48
CA ASP A 114 5.75 -4.19 17.91
C ASP A 114 7.14 -3.62 18.20
N GLY A 115 7.18 -2.42 18.79
CA GLY A 115 8.42 -1.70 19.06
C GLY A 115 9.15 -1.12 17.84
N VAL A 116 8.64 -1.34 16.62
CA VAL A 116 9.22 -0.80 15.37
C VAL A 116 8.57 0.52 14.98
N VAL A 117 7.24 0.59 15.08
CA VAL A 117 6.45 1.78 14.74
C VAL A 117 5.64 2.21 15.95
N SER A 118 5.66 3.52 16.26
CA SER A 118 4.75 4.07 17.28
C SER A 118 3.31 4.03 16.75
N MET A 119 2.43 3.45 17.54
CA MET A 119 0.99 3.42 17.28
C MET A 119 0.23 4.52 18.02
N ASP A 120 0.95 5.46 18.65
CA ASP A 120 0.34 6.57 19.38
C ASP A 120 -0.49 7.45 18.46
N GLY A 121 -1.70 7.79 18.91
CA GLY A 121 -2.63 8.64 18.13
C GLY A 121 -3.48 7.88 17.12
N TYR A 122 -3.32 6.57 16.98
CA TYR A 122 -4.20 5.74 16.15
C TYR A 122 -5.47 5.33 16.90
N TYR A 123 -6.53 5.11 16.14
CA TYR A 123 -7.76 4.55 16.71
C TYR A 123 -7.55 3.08 17.05
N GLU A 124 -7.70 2.72 18.32
CA GLU A 124 -7.46 1.36 18.86
C GLU A 124 -8.28 0.28 18.12
N ASN A 125 -9.52 0.57 17.79
CA ASN A 125 -10.39 -0.34 17.06
C ASN A 125 -9.88 -0.65 15.62
N ILE A 126 -9.19 0.30 14.99
CA ILE A 126 -8.57 0.10 13.68
C ILE A 126 -7.32 -0.77 13.84
N LEU A 127 -6.47 -0.45 14.80
CA LEU A 127 -5.25 -1.24 15.08
C LEU A 127 -5.57 -2.69 15.44
N THR A 128 -6.62 -2.92 16.21
CA THR A 128 -7.07 -4.27 16.59
C THR A 128 -7.39 -5.12 15.36
N ALA A 129 -7.93 -4.54 14.29
CA ALA A 129 -8.23 -5.27 13.06
C ALA A 129 -6.95 -5.78 12.34
N TYR A 130 -5.82 -5.13 12.59
CA TYR A 130 -4.51 -5.47 12.01
C TYR A 130 -3.55 -6.10 13.03
N SER A 131 -4.10 -6.60 14.14
CA SER A 131 -3.34 -7.24 15.19
C SER A 131 -3.71 -8.72 15.32
N LEU A 132 -2.73 -9.53 15.73
CA LEU A 132 -2.89 -10.93 16.10
C LEU A 132 -2.22 -11.13 17.45
N ASP A 133 -2.94 -11.73 18.41
CA ASP A 133 -2.47 -11.95 19.79
C ASP A 133 -1.93 -10.67 20.46
N GLY A 134 -2.60 -9.53 20.18
CA GLY A 134 -2.26 -8.23 20.75
C GLY A 134 -1.04 -7.54 20.11
N ARG A 135 -0.43 -8.13 19.07
CA ARG A 135 0.70 -7.56 18.34
C ARG A 135 0.25 -6.99 17.02
N PRO A 136 0.66 -5.77 16.64
CA PRO A 136 0.36 -5.19 15.35
C PRO A 136 1.25 -5.79 14.25
N TYR A 137 0.66 -6.05 13.08
CA TYR A 137 1.35 -6.58 11.89
C TYR A 137 1.21 -5.69 10.67
N ALA A 138 0.34 -4.69 10.74
CA ALA A 138 0.19 -3.73 9.67
C ALA A 138 -0.04 -2.32 10.21
N TYR A 139 0.38 -1.34 9.42
CA TYR A 139 0.23 0.08 9.72
C TYR A 139 -0.76 0.69 8.72
N PRO A 140 -2.03 0.92 9.09
CA PRO A 140 -3.01 1.53 8.22
C PRO A 140 -2.74 3.03 8.07
N SER A 141 -2.29 3.46 6.90
CA SER A 141 -2.07 4.88 6.61
C SER A 141 -3.35 5.65 6.31
N VAL A 142 -4.36 4.94 5.77
CA VAL A 142 -5.67 5.49 5.38
C VAL A 142 -6.75 4.47 5.69
N PHE A 143 -7.91 4.92 6.12
CA PHE A 143 -9.11 4.10 6.24
C PHE A 143 -10.31 4.82 5.66
N ARG A 144 -11.30 4.06 5.20
CA ARG A 144 -12.57 4.57 4.68
C ARG A 144 -13.71 4.12 5.56
N VAL A 145 -14.54 5.06 5.95
CA VAL A 145 -15.77 4.78 6.71
C VAL A 145 -16.94 4.95 5.77
N PRO A 146 -17.76 3.92 5.52
CA PRO A 146 -19.00 4.08 4.81
C PRO A 146 -19.94 4.94 5.67
N VAL A 147 -20.47 6.00 5.08
CA VAL A 147 -21.39 6.93 5.76
C VAL A 147 -22.74 6.85 5.07
N PHE A 148 -23.81 6.67 5.85
CA PHE A 148 -25.18 6.78 5.38
C PHE A 148 -25.70 8.16 5.73
N VAL A 149 -26.21 8.87 4.72
CA VAL A 149 -26.82 10.19 4.90
C VAL A 149 -28.32 10.07 4.61
N SER A 150 -29.14 10.55 5.53
CA SER A 150 -30.59 10.62 5.36
C SER A 150 -31.04 12.05 5.43
N GLY A 151 -31.99 12.44 4.56
CA GLY A 151 -32.69 13.71 4.62
C GLY A 151 -33.86 13.70 5.63
N SER A 152 -34.13 12.58 6.31
CA SER A 152 -35.18 12.43 7.30
C SER A 152 -34.62 12.23 8.70
N SER A 153 -35.11 12.99 9.68
CA SER A 153 -34.73 12.82 11.08
C SER A 153 -35.35 11.59 11.77
N GLU A 154 -36.28 10.89 11.07
CA GLU A 154 -37.00 9.74 11.63
C GLU A 154 -36.21 8.41 11.45
N ILE A 155 -35.03 8.49 10.84
CA ILE A 155 -34.24 7.30 10.59
C ILE A 155 -33.28 7.08 11.75
N ASN A 156 -33.63 6.16 12.61
CA ASN A 156 -32.73 5.65 13.65
C ASN A 156 -32.11 4.33 13.17
N VAL A 157 -30.76 4.29 13.04
CA VAL A 157 -30.01 3.12 12.66
C VAL A 157 -29.00 2.86 13.77
N ASP A 158 -29.39 1.99 14.68
CA ASP A 158 -28.58 1.68 15.86
C ASP A 158 -27.54 0.57 15.58
N ASP A 159 -27.78 -0.23 14.54
CA ASP A 159 -26.90 -1.33 14.15
C ASP A 159 -27.01 -1.70 12.66
N TYR A 160 -26.10 -2.58 12.20
CA TYR A 160 -26.09 -3.08 10.81
C TYR A 160 -27.32 -3.94 10.48
N ALA A 161 -27.96 -4.58 11.45
CA ALA A 161 -29.14 -5.39 11.26
C ALA A 161 -30.37 -4.52 10.96
N SER A 162 -30.46 -3.34 11.56
CA SER A 162 -31.51 -2.36 11.28
C SER A 162 -31.42 -1.79 9.86
N LEU A 163 -30.21 -1.60 9.32
CA LEU A 163 -29.97 -1.23 7.92
C LEU A 163 -30.49 -2.27 6.91
N ARG A 164 -30.38 -3.56 7.22
CA ARG A 164 -30.86 -4.62 6.34
C ARG A 164 -32.39 -4.67 6.21
N ARG A 165 -33.11 -4.18 7.21
CA ARG A 165 -34.58 -4.12 7.24
C ARG A 165 -35.14 -2.99 6.40
N TRP A 166 -34.28 -2.08 5.91
CA TRP A 166 -34.71 -0.92 5.15
C TRP A 166 -35.31 -1.31 3.81
N PRO A 167 -36.48 -0.72 3.41
CA PRO A 167 -37.13 -1.01 2.14
C PRO A 167 -36.20 -0.71 0.96
N ARG A 168 -36.11 -1.64 0.02
CA ARG A 168 -35.26 -1.50 -1.18
C ARG A 168 -35.59 -0.28 -2.04
N SER A 169 -36.79 0.29 -1.91
CA SER A 169 -37.23 1.47 -2.65
C SER A 169 -36.44 2.76 -2.33
N ILE A 170 -35.72 2.79 -1.21
CA ILE A 170 -34.90 3.95 -0.79
C ILE A 170 -33.45 3.82 -1.32
N ARG A 171 -33.04 2.65 -1.80
CA ARG A 171 -31.68 2.38 -2.29
C ARG A 171 -31.38 2.92 -3.69
N SER A 172 -32.37 3.43 -4.43
CA SER A 172 -32.22 3.74 -5.87
C SER A 172 -32.16 5.22 -6.22
N LYS A 173 -31.83 6.09 -5.27
CA LYS A 173 -31.57 7.52 -5.55
C LYS A 173 -30.15 7.86 -5.07
N ALA A 174 -29.16 7.35 -5.77
CA ALA A 174 -27.82 7.87 -5.82
C ALA A 174 -27.45 8.12 -7.28
#